data_6acf59e2f266d6246493d44f113b558f
#
_entry.id   6acf59e2f266d6246493d44f113b558f
#
_cell.length_a   1.000
_cell.length_b   1.000
_cell.length_c   1.000
_cell.angle_alpha   90.00
_cell.angle_beta   90.00
_cell.angle_gamma   90.00
#
_symmetry.space_group_name_H-M   'P 1'
#
loop_
_entity.id
_entity.type
_entity.pdbx_description
1 polymer ?
#
loop_
_entity_poly.entity_id
_entity_poly.type
_entity_poly.pdbx_seq_one_letter_code
_entity_poly.pdbx_strand_id
1 'polypeptide(L)'
;MMTTTVDQTAIDPITFEVLRNGLDAIADEMAYTLVRSARSTMIKDCMVYSAALCTASGDLIAQAVNFPVMLCSTPDALYIVADKFRDNLAPGDCIILSDPYEGGSHLPDIFMFTP
;
A
#
# COMPACT_ATOMS: atom_id res chain seq x y z
N MET A 1 -24.26 -32.64 -25.17
CA MET A 1 -24.12 -32.49 -23.72
C MET A 1 -22.83 -31.70 -23.49
N MET A 2 -22.93 -30.35 -23.39
CA MET A 2 -21.79 -29.48 -23.20
C MET A 2 -21.43 -29.49 -21.71
N THR A 3 -20.36 -30.15 -21.35
CA THR A 3 -19.74 -30.04 -20.02
C THR A 3 -19.04 -28.69 -19.94
N THR A 4 -19.67 -27.73 -19.29
CA THR A 4 -19.04 -26.48 -18.89
C THR A 4 -18.00 -26.83 -17.82
N THR A 5 -16.74 -26.88 -18.19
CA THR A 5 -15.62 -26.91 -17.23
C THR A 5 -15.64 -25.58 -16.49
N VAL A 6 -16.12 -25.57 -15.27
CA VAL A 6 -15.99 -24.46 -14.36
C VAL A 6 -14.49 -24.32 -14.07
N ASP A 7 -13.92 -23.21 -14.46
CA ASP A 7 -12.53 -22.86 -14.11
C ASP A 7 -12.45 -22.76 -12.57
N GLN A 8 -11.83 -23.75 -11.93
CA GLN A 8 -11.71 -23.83 -10.46
C GLN A 8 -10.75 -22.78 -9.88
N THR A 9 -10.14 -21.96 -10.72
CA THR A 9 -9.26 -20.85 -10.29
C THR A 9 -10.00 -19.52 -10.17
N ALA A 10 -11.24 -19.42 -10.62
CA ALA A 10 -12.04 -18.20 -10.50
C ALA A 10 -12.63 -18.11 -9.10
N ILE A 11 -12.22 -17.08 -8.35
CA ILE A 11 -12.83 -16.72 -7.07
C ILE A 11 -14.28 -16.31 -7.34
N ASP A 12 -15.23 -16.82 -6.55
CA ASP A 12 -16.62 -16.41 -6.71
C ASP A 12 -16.80 -14.90 -6.37
N PRO A 13 -17.74 -14.20 -7.01
CA PRO A 13 -17.88 -12.75 -6.85
C PRO A 13 -18.14 -12.29 -5.40
N ILE A 14 -18.81 -13.10 -4.59
CA ILE A 14 -19.11 -12.76 -3.19
C ILE A 14 -17.83 -12.83 -2.37
N THR A 15 -17.06 -13.89 -2.50
CA THR A 15 -15.75 -14.03 -1.85
C THR A 15 -14.79 -12.93 -2.28
N PHE A 16 -14.78 -12.57 -3.58
CA PHE A 16 -13.96 -11.47 -4.08
C PHE A 16 -14.31 -10.14 -3.39
N GLU A 17 -15.60 -9.79 -3.30
CA GLU A 17 -16.04 -8.56 -2.64
C GLU A 17 -15.74 -8.56 -1.14
N VAL A 18 -15.86 -9.69 -0.45
CA VAL A 18 -15.50 -9.82 0.98
C VAL A 18 -14.00 -9.58 1.17
N LEU A 19 -13.16 -10.17 0.32
CA LEU A 19 -11.71 -9.98 0.39
C LEU A 19 -11.32 -8.53 0.10
N ARG A 20 -11.88 -7.93 -0.96
CA ARG A 20 -11.63 -6.54 -1.32
C ARG A 20 -11.97 -5.59 -0.18
N ASN A 21 -13.18 -5.68 0.37
CA ASN A 21 -13.60 -4.84 1.49
C ASN A 21 -12.77 -5.08 2.75
N GLY A 22 -12.29 -6.31 2.96
CA GLY A 22 -11.39 -6.64 4.06
C GLY A 22 -10.03 -5.95 3.92
N LEU A 23 -9.46 -5.93 2.71
CA LEU A 23 -8.19 -5.26 2.42
C LEU A 23 -8.31 -3.72 2.55
N ASP A 24 -9.41 -3.15 2.04
CA ASP A 24 -9.69 -1.71 2.20
C ASP A 24 -9.80 -1.35 3.69
N ALA A 25 -10.50 -2.17 4.49
CA ALA A 25 -10.62 -1.97 5.93
C ALA A 25 -9.26 -2.02 6.66
N ILE A 26 -8.35 -2.90 6.24
CA ILE A 26 -6.98 -2.96 6.79
C ILE A 26 -6.22 -1.67 6.47
N ALA A 27 -6.29 -1.17 5.23
CA ALA A 27 -5.65 0.07 4.85
C ALA A 27 -6.18 1.27 5.65
N ASP A 28 -7.49 1.33 5.88
CA ASP A 28 -8.12 2.35 6.71
C ASP A 28 -7.67 2.25 8.19
N GLU A 29 -7.58 1.05 8.75
CA GLU A 29 -7.10 0.84 10.12
C GLU A 29 -5.63 1.28 10.29
N MET A 30 -4.78 1.00 9.30
CA MET A 30 -3.40 1.50 9.26
C MET A 30 -3.40 3.04 9.31
N ALA A 31 -4.21 3.70 8.49
CA ALA A 31 -4.35 5.13 8.44
C ALA A 31 -4.83 5.73 9.78
N TYR A 32 -5.86 5.17 10.36
CA TYR A 32 -6.35 5.60 11.68
C TYR A 32 -5.31 5.43 12.78
N THR A 33 -4.57 4.35 12.76
CA THR A 33 -3.50 4.09 13.72
C THR A 33 -2.41 5.14 13.61
N LEU A 34 -2.03 5.49 12.37
CA LEU A 34 -1.04 6.54 12.11
C LEU A 34 -1.50 7.90 12.68
N VAL A 35 -2.72 8.33 12.39
CA VAL A 35 -3.28 9.60 12.90
C VAL A 35 -3.33 9.63 14.43
N ARG A 36 -3.77 8.53 15.03
CA ARG A 36 -3.90 8.47 16.51
C ARG A 36 -2.55 8.49 17.22
N SER A 37 -1.51 7.95 16.62
CA SER A 37 -0.15 7.91 17.17
C SER A 37 0.68 9.14 16.80
N ALA A 38 0.30 9.86 15.73
CA ALA A 38 1.05 11.02 15.24
C ALA A 38 1.07 12.18 16.24
N ARG A 39 2.21 12.86 16.27
CA ARG A 39 2.40 14.11 17.00
C ARG A 39 2.43 15.34 16.09
N SER A 40 2.65 15.12 14.80
CA SER A 40 2.68 16.17 13.79
C SER A 40 1.27 16.67 13.49
N THR A 41 1.06 17.98 13.51
CA THR A 41 -0.21 18.61 13.09
C THR A 41 -0.50 18.37 11.61
N MET A 42 0.52 18.25 10.77
CA MET A 42 0.37 17.94 9.35
C MET A 42 -0.31 16.57 9.14
N ILE A 43 0.06 15.58 9.94
CA ILE A 43 -0.55 14.25 9.87
C ILE A 43 -1.90 14.24 10.61
N LYS A 44 -1.94 14.81 11.82
CA LYS A 44 -3.09 14.69 12.72
C LYS A 44 -4.27 15.55 12.32
N ASP A 45 -4.01 16.79 11.92
CA ASP A 45 -5.04 17.80 11.67
C ASP A 45 -5.27 18.01 10.16
N CYS A 46 -4.19 18.00 9.37
CA CYS A 46 -4.26 18.19 7.93
C CYS A 46 -4.37 16.89 7.14
N MET A 47 -4.19 15.72 7.78
CA MET A 47 -4.26 14.38 7.18
C MET A 47 -3.34 14.21 5.95
N VAL A 48 -2.17 14.88 5.96
CA VAL A 48 -1.18 14.79 4.88
C VAL A 48 -0.36 13.51 5.04
N TYR A 49 -0.95 12.40 4.67
CA TYR A 49 -0.32 11.08 4.64
C TYR A 49 -1.16 10.15 3.76
N SER A 50 -0.60 9.00 3.41
CA SER A 50 -1.32 7.92 2.74
C SER A 50 -0.92 6.58 3.34
N ALA A 51 -1.83 5.62 3.33
CA ALA A 51 -1.57 4.24 3.69
C ALA A 51 -2.11 3.33 2.60
N ALA A 52 -1.34 2.33 2.22
CA ALA A 52 -1.69 1.43 1.13
C ALA A 52 -1.13 0.03 1.36
N LEU A 53 -1.78 -0.95 0.76
CA LEU A 53 -1.30 -2.31 0.61
C LEU A 53 -0.93 -2.54 -0.85
N CYS A 54 0.25 -3.07 -1.07
CA CYS A 54 0.76 -3.35 -2.41
C CYS A 54 1.24 -4.80 -2.51
N THR A 55 1.29 -5.32 -3.74
CA THR A 55 1.99 -6.58 -4.02
C THR A 55 3.50 -6.38 -3.93
N ALA A 56 4.25 -7.47 -3.87
CA ALA A 56 5.71 -7.43 -3.98
C ALA A 56 6.21 -6.91 -5.34
N SER A 57 5.35 -6.89 -6.37
CA SER A 57 5.63 -6.30 -7.68
C SER A 57 5.37 -4.80 -7.77
N GLY A 58 4.82 -4.19 -6.71
CA GLY A 58 4.51 -2.76 -6.69
C GLY A 58 3.07 -2.41 -7.06
N ASP A 59 2.23 -3.41 -7.37
CA ASP A 59 0.83 -3.16 -7.71
C ASP A 59 0.02 -2.78 -6.47
N LEU A 60 -0.77 -1.72 -6.58
CA LEU A 60 -1.65 -1.28 -5.51
C LEU A 60 -2.84 -2.23 -5.36
N ILE A 61 -3.02 -2.80 -4.17
CA ILE A 61 -4.12 -3.72 -3.84
C ILE A 61 -5.26 -2.99 -3.15
N ALA A 62 -4.93 -2.19 -2.13
CA ALA A 62 -5.88 -1.43 -1.33
C ALA A 62 -5.24 -0.13 -0.83
N GLN A 63 -6.05 0.87 -0.59
CA GLN A 63 -5.61 2.18 -0.12
C GLN A 63 -6.61 2.78 0.86
N ALA A 64 -6.11 3.47 1.86
CA ALA A 64 -6.96 4.24 2.75
C ALA A 64 -7.48 5.51 2.04
N VAL A 65 -8.66 5.97 2.46
CA VAL A 65 -9.28 7.20 1.95
C VAL A 65 -8.57 8.41 2.56
N ASN A 66 -7.42 8.78 2.00
CA ASN A 66 -6.57 9.89 2.46
C ASN A 66 -6.14 10.78 1.30
N PHE A 67 -5.07 11.56 1.48
CA PHE A 67 -4.61 12.53 0.50
C PHE A 67 -4.06 11.83 -0.76
N PRO A 68 -4.74 11.90 -1.92
CA PRO A 68 -4.42 11.05 -3.08
C PRO A 68 -3.08 11.38 -3.75
N VAL A 69 -2.55 12.58 -3.56
CA VAL A 69 -1.28 13.02 -4.18
C VAL A 69 -0.09 12.15 -3.75
N MET A 70 -0.05 11.76 -2.48
CA MET A 70 1.02 10.91 -1.95
C MET A 70 0.94 9.47 -2.46
N LEU A 71 -0.25 9.06 -2.88
CA LEU A 71 -0.51 7.68 -3.30
C LEU A 71 0.01 7.39 -4.70
N CYS A 72 0.02 8.40 -5.58
CA CYS A 72 0.42 8.22 -6.99
C CYS A 72 1.90 7.85 -7.15
N SER A 73 2.77 8.23 -6.22
CA SER A 73 4.20 7.89 -6.24
C SER A 73 4.55 6.61 -5.48
N THR A 74 3.63 6.07 -4.70
CA THR A 74 3.89 4.87 -3.87
C THR A 74 4.29 3.65 -4.70
N PRO A 75 3.63 3.31 -5.83
CA PRO A 75 4.03 2.17 -6.65
C PRO A 75 5.44 2.30 -7.21
N ASP A 76 5.81 3.47 -7.72
CA ASP A 76 7.14 3.71 -8.29
C ASP A 76 8.24 3.62 -7.22
N ALA A 77 8.02 4.24 -6.07
CA ALA A 77 8.93 4.17 -4.92
C ALA A 77 9.06 2.73 -4.40
N LEU A 78 7.95 1.98 -4.32
CA LEU A 78 7.96 0.59 -3.89
C LEU A 78 8.70 -0.30 -4.88
N TYR A 79 8.52 -0.10 -6.19
CA TYR A 79 9.22 -0.86 -7.21
C TYR A 79 10.74 -0.71 -7.09
N ILE A 80 11.23 0.53 -6.89
CA ILE A 80 12.65 0.82 -6.70
C ILE A 80 13.19 0.16 -5.42
N VAL A 81 12.44 0.26 -4.32
CA VAL A 81 12.81 -0.36 -3.05
C VAL A 81 12.82 -1.88 -3.17
N ALA A 82 11.80 -2.48 -3.78
CA ALA A 82 11.69 -3.92 -3.96
C ALA A 82 12.84 -4.46 -4.84
N ASP A 83 13.23 -3.74 -5.88
CA ASP A 83 14.36 -4.13 -6.73
C ASP A 83 15.71 -4.02 -6.00
N LYS A 84 15.91 -2.92 -5.26
CA LYS A 84 17.16 -2.64 -4.53
C LYS A 84 17.42 -3.59 -3.37
N PHE A 85 16.36 -4.07 -2.72
CA PHE A 85 16.45 -4.94 -1.52
C PHE A 85 15.93 -6.36 -1.75
N ARG A 86 15.67 -6.76 -2.99
CA ARG A 86 15.06 -8.04 -3.38
C ARG A 86 15.60 -9.26 -2.65
N ASP A 87 16.93 -9.33 -2.47
CA ASP A 87 17.61 -10.48 -1.87
C ASP A 87 17.91 -10.29 -0.37
N ASN A 88 17.47 -9.20 0.22
CA ASN A 88 17.81 -8.83 1.61
C ASN A 88 16.59 -8.35 2.42
N LEU A 89 15.39 -8.79 2.05
CA LEU A 89 14.17 -8.50 2.79
C LEU A 89 13.82 -9.65 3.73
N ALA A 90 13.58 -9.33 4.99
CA ALA A 90 13.13 -10.28 5.99
C ALA A 90 11.85 -9.78 6.70
N PRO A 91 11.01 -10.70 7.20
CA PRO A 91 9.85 -10.31 8.00
C PRO A 91 10.26 -9.45 9.21
N GLY A 92 9.64 -8.28 9.36
CA GLY A 92 9.94 -7.31 10.39
C GLY A 92 10.90 -6.20 9.99
N ASP A 93 11.43 -6.23 8.77
CA ASP A 93 12.20 -5.12 8.22
C ASP A 93 11.29 -3.91 7.98
N CYS A 94 11.90 -2.73 8.04
CA CYS A 94 11.26 -1.47 7.69
C CYS A 94 12.24 -0.66 6.83
N ILE A 95 11.85 -0.41 5.59
CA ILE A 95 12.65 0.38 4.67
C ILE A 95 12.09 1.80 4.66
N ILE A 96 12.95 2.77 4.82
CA ILE A 96 12.60 4.20 4.75
C ILE A 96 13.26 4.80 3.50
N LEU A 97 12.45 5.46 2.69
CA LEU A 97 12.88 6.19 1.50
C LEU A 97 12.40 7.64 1.59
N SER A 98 13.30 8.59 1.32
CA SER A 98 13.01 10.03 1.26
C SER A 98 13.78 10.71 0.14
N ASP A 99 13.93 10.04 -1.00
CA ASP A 99 14.64 10.57 -2.17
C ASP A 99 13.65 10.77 -3.32
N PRO A 100 13.40 12.03 -3.77
CA PRO A 100 12.50 12.31 -4.87
C PRO A 100 13.00 11.78 -6.22
N TYR A 101 14.30 11.51 -6.35
CA TYR A 101 14.87 10.92 -7.57
C TYR A 101 14.77 9.39 -7.60
N GLU A 102 14.40 8.78 -6.49
CA GLU A 102 14.18 7.35 -6.32
C GLU A 102 12.67 7.03 -6.20
N GLY A 103 11.83 7.66 -7.02
CA GLY A 103 10.39 7.39 -7.09
C GLY A 103 9.50 8.26 -6.19
N GLY A 104 10.08 9.14 -5.38
CA GLY A 104 9.30 10.13 -4.62
C GLY A 104 8.74 11.23 -5.53
N SER A 105 7.56 11.75 -5.21
CA SER A 105 6.93 12.85 -5.96
C SER A 105 7.16 14.22 -5.32
N HIS A 106 7.51 14.26 -4.06
CA HIS A 106 7.58 15.48 -3.27
C HIS A 106 8.78 15.44 -2.32
N LEU A 107 9.59 16.49 -2.30
CA LEU A 107 10.87 16.54 -1.58
C LEU A 107 10.81 16.18 -0.08
N PRO A 108 9.78 16.59 0.69
CA PRO A 108 9.69 16.26 2.12
C PRO A 108 9.03 14.91 2.41
N ASP A 109 8.66 14.13 1.41
CA ASP A 109 7.98 12.87 1.62
C ASP A 109 8.89 11.83 2.26
N ILE A 110 8.31 11.06 3.16
CA ILE A 110 8.95 9.91 3.78
C ILE A 110 8.07 8.69 3.52
N PHE A 111 8.58 7.76 2.74
CA PHE A 111 7.95 6.47 2.51
C PHE A 111 8.47 5.46 3.53
N MET A 112 7.56 4.66 4.07
CA MET A 112 7.88 3.52 4.93
C MET A 112 7.28 2.27 4.32
N PHE A 113 8.12 1.31 4.00
CA PHE A 113 7.71 0.01 3.47
C PHE A 113 8.05 -1.09 4.45
N THR A 114 7.07 -1.94 4.75
CA THR A 114 7.24 -3.15 5.57
C THR A 114 6.75 -4.33 4.75
N PRO A 115 7.60 -5.36 4.49
CA PRO A 115 7.20 -6.57 3.78
C PRO A 115 6.33 -7.48 4.64
#